data_99fe550ec47bd7bfb20bd79726416bec
#
_entry.id   99fe550ec47bd7bfb20bd79726416bec
#
_cell.length_a   1.000
_cell.length_b   1.000
_cell.length_c   1.000
_cell.angle_alpha   90.00
_cell.angle_beta   90.00
_cell.angle_gamma   90.00
#
_symmetry.space_group_name_H-M   'P 1'
#
loop_
_entity.id
_entity.type
_entity.pdbx_description
1 polymer ?
#
loop_
_entity_poly.entity_id
_entity_poly.type
_entity_poly.pdbx_seq_one_letter_code
_entity_poly.pdbx_strand_id
1 'polypeptide(L)'
;MSKKNLNLVLEHIDAQIEKATLRLFDLLKIPSISTDPAYTADCNIAADWLVEDLKKIGFRASKRETSGHPMVVAHTGTSGKHIMFYGHYDVQPVDPIELWEKAPFDPYLAQGDISDVIYARGAADDKGQLMTFIEACRAWQAVHGKLPGKISLFFEGEEESSSPSLVPFMQSNAKELKADIGIICDTGLFGDNTPGIVTRLRGLLSEELIITGPVKDLHSGMYGGISNNPARVLSKVLTSLHNESGRITIPGFYDGVACLDDNIKKQWEKLGFDHNNFLNQVGLSELAGEQGKTALEMIWSEPTCEINGIWSGYTLSLIHI
;
A
#
# COMPACT_ATOMS: atom_id res chain seq x y z
N MET A 1 -13.85 8.71 -27.96
CA MET A 1 -12.43 8.92 -28.29
C MET A 1 -12.07 7.99 -29.43
N SER A 2 -11.35 8.43 -30.49
CA SER A 2 -10.93 7.51 -31.56
C SER A 2 -9.69 6.72 -31.14
N LYS A 3 -9.61 5.45 -31.55
CA LYS A 3 -8.42 4.60 -31.31
C LYS A 3 -7.12 5.24 -31.82
N LYS A 4 -7.21 6.03 -32.91
CA LYS A 4 -6.09 6.80 -33.47
C LYS A 4 -5.52 7.82 -32.49
N ASN A 5 -6.38 8.53 -31.76
CA ASN A 5 -5.92 9.55 -30.80
C ASN A 5 -5.20 8.94 -29.60
N LEU A 6 -5.62 7.75 -29.16
CA LEU A 6 -4.95 7.02 -28.09
C LEU A 6 -3.57 6.55 -28.52
N ASN A 7 -3.43 5.98 -29.74
CA ASN A 7 -2.15 5.49 -30.24
C ASN A 7 -1.08 6.60 -30.28
N LEU A 8 -1.43 7.82 -30.68
CA LEU A 8 -0.49 8.95 -30.67
C LEU A 8 0.03 9.27 -29.26
N VAL A 9 -0.82 9.12 -28.24
CA VAL A 9 -0.41 9.34 -26.85
C VAL A 9 0.53 8.21 -26.39
N LEU A 10 0.23 6.96 -26.71
CA LEU A 10 1.09 5.81 -26.39
C LEU A 10 2.47 5.94 -27.07
N GLU A 11 2.51 6.24 -28.37
CA GLU A 11 3.76 6.51 -29.08
C GLU A 11 4.57 7.66 -28.44
N HIS A 12 3.89 8.69 -27.96
CA HIS A 12 4.56 9.79 -27.25
C HIS A 12 5.12 9.34 -25.89
N ILE A 13 4.40 8.50 -25.13
CA ILE A 13 4.88 7.94 -23.86
C ILE A 13 6.15 7.13 -24.12
N ASP A 14 6.12 6.22 -25.10
CA ASP A 14 7.28 5.40 -25.43
C ASP A 14 8.50 6.25 -25.81
N ALA A 15 8.29 7.31 -26.61
CA ALA A 15 9.36 8.23 -27.00
C ALA A 15 9.88 9.11 -25.85
N GLN A 16 9.19 9.22 -24.74
CA GLN A 16 9.58 10.05 -23.58
C GLN A 16 9.86 9.24 -22.30
N ILE A 17 9.93 7.91 -22.40
CA ILE A 17 10.05 7.03 -21.23
C ILE A 17 11.29 7.36 -20.37
N GLU A 18 12.42 7.65 -20.96
CA GLU A 18 13.64 8.03 -20.24
C GLU A 18 13.43 9.30 -19.39
N LYS A 19 12.75 10.32 -19.96
CA LYS A 19 12.47 11.55 -19.23
C LYS A 19 11.42 11.34 -18.13
N ALA A 20 10.44 10.47 -18.36
CA ALA A 20 9.46 10.09 -17.35
C ALA A 20 10.14 9.38 -16.18
N THR A 21 11.05 8.44 -16.47
CA THR A 21 11.86 7.74 -15.47
C THR A 21 12.71 8.72 -14.65
N LEU A 22 13.35 9.69 -15.28
CA LEU A 22 14.15 10.70 -14.56
C LEU A 22 13.29 11.56 -13.61
N ARG A 23 12.07 11.93 -14.01
CA ARG A 23 11.16 12.66 -13.11
C ARG A 23 10.70 11.80 -11.94
N LEU A 24 10.42 10.52 -12.17
CA LEU A 24 10.16 9.57 -11.07
C LEU A 24 11.36 9.48 -10.13
N PHE A 25 12.58 9.38 -10.68
CA PHE A 25 13.81 9.37 -9.87
C PHE A 25 13.97 10.63 -9.01
N ASP A 26 13.64 11.80 -9.57
CA ASP A 26 13.69 13.04 -8.80
C ASP A 26 12.72 13.04 -7.62
N LEU A 27 11.51 12.47 -7.78
CA LEU A 27 10.56 12.32 -6.68
C LEU A 27 10.98 11.22 -5.70
N LEU A 28 11.56 10.12 -6.17
CA LEU A 28 12.03 9.01 -5.32
C LEU A 28 13.22 9.39 -4.42
N LYS A 29 14.05 10.37 -4.85
CA LYS A 29 15.16 10.88 -4.04
C LYS A 29 14.70 11.65 -2.80
N ILE A 30 13.45 12.05 -2.71
CA ILE A 30 12.92 12.79 -1.57
C ILE A 30 12.44 11.77 -0.52
N PRO A 31 13.08 11.70 0.67
CA PRO A 31 12.75 10.70 1.69
C PRO A 31 11.52 11.10 2.51
N SER A 32 10.36 11.14 1.89
CA SER A 32 9.08 11.56 2.49
C SER A 32 8.49 10.51 3.43
N ILE A 33 9.24 10.11 4.46
CA ILE A 33 8.79 9.16 5.49
C ILE A 33 7.82 9.86 6.44
N SER A 34 6.54 9.51 6.38
CA SER A 34 5.49 10.21 7.15
C SER A 34 5.46 9.83 8.63
N THR A 35 5.92 8.63 8.97
CA THR A 35 5.87 8.09 10.34
C THR A 35 6.95 8.64 11.27
N ASP A 36 7.98 9.31 10.74
CA ASP A 36 9.09 9.87 11.52
C ASP A 36 9.12 11.41 11.41
N PRO A 37 8.95 12.15 12.53
CA PRO A 37 8.99 13.62 12.54
C PRO A 37 10.28 14.23 11.98
N ALA A 38 11.39 13.49 11.95
CA ALA A 38 12.64 13.95 11.35
C ALA A 38 12.52 14.25 9.85
N TYR A 39 11.58 13.59 9.15
CA TYR A 39 11.34 13.73 7.71
C TYR A 39 10.17 14.67 7.36
N THR A 40 9.62 15.41 8.34
CA THR A 40 8.52 16.36 8.07
C THR A 40 8.86 17.38 6.99
N ALA A 41 10.11 17.85 6.96
CA ALA A 41 10.58 18.78 5.92
C ALA A 41 10.59 18.11 4.53
N ASP A 42 10.98 16.85 4.45
CA ASP A 42 11.03 16.08 3.20
C ASP A 42 9.62 15.79 2.66
N CYS A 43 8.65 15.50 3.52
CA CYS A 43 7.23 15.41 3.12
C CYS A 43 6.74 16.73 2.49
N ASN A 44 7.12 17.87 3.08
CA ASN A 44 6.81 19.18 2.49
C ASN A 44 7.51 19.41 1.15
N ILE A 45 8.77 19.01 1.00
CA ILE A 45 9.52 19.09 -0.25
C ILE A 45 8.87 18.23 -1.34
N ALA A 46 8.41 17.01 -1.01
CA ALA A 46 7.72 16.14 -1.94
C ALA A 46 6.39 16.77 -2.43
N ALA A 47 5.60 17.33 -1.52
CA ALA A 47 4.38 18.03 -1.86
C ALA A 47 4.65 19.26 -2.77
N ASP A 48 5.67 20.07 -2.46
CA ASP A 48 6.06 21.22 -3.28
C ASP A 48 6.55 20.79 -4.66
N TRP A 49 7.34 19.70 -4.74
CA TRP A 49 7.80 19.14 -6.00
C TRP A 49 6.61 18.74 -6.90
N LEU A 50 5.63 18.04 -6.34
CA LEU A 50 4.41 17.63 -7.05
C LEU A 50 3.62 18.84 -7.55
N VAL A 51 3.44 19.86 -6.71
CA VAL A 51 2.74 21.08 -7.11
C VAL A 51 3.43 21.76 -8.29
N GLU A 52 4.76 21.89 -8.25
CA GLU A 52 5.51 22.53 -9.33
C GLU A 52 5.52 21.69 -10.61
N ASP A 53 5.61 20.37 -10.51
CA ASP A 53 5.56 19.50 -11.68
C ASP A 53 4.19 19.49 -12.36
N LEU A 54 3.11 19.49 -11.58
CA LEU A 54 1.73 19.56 -12.06
C LEU A 54 1.43 20.93 -12.74
N LYS A 55 1.96 22.02 -12.22
CA LYS A 55 1.84 23.34 -12.88
C LYS A 55 2.47 23.34 -14.28
N LYS A 56 3.61 22.67 -14.49
CA LYS A 56 4.28 22.57 -15.79
C LYS A 56 3.43 21.92 -16.87
N ILE A 57 2.48 21.05 -16.48
CA ILE A 57 1.56 20.37 -17.40
C ILE A 57 0.17 21.00 -17.44
N GLY A 58 0.02 22.18 -16.86
CA GLY A 58 -1.19 22.99 -16.98
C GLY A 58 -2.27 22.76 -15.92
N PHE A 59 -1.94 22.07 -14.82
CA PHE A 59 -2.86 21.99 -13.67
C PHE A 59 -2.79 23.27 -12.81
N ARG A 60 -3.92 23.63 -12.25
CA ARG A 60 -3.99 24.55 -11.12
C ARG A 60 -3.75 23.75 -9.85
N ALA A 61 -2.50 23.62 -9.47
CA ALA A 61 -2.05 22.83 -8.33
C ALA A 61 -1.75 23.72 -7.12
N SER A 62 -2.03 23.21 -5.93
CA SER A 62 -1.75 23.88 -4.66
C SER A 62 -1.47 22.86 -3.56
N LYS A 63 -0.50 23.19 -2.71
CA LYS A 63 -0.30 22.53 -1.42
C LYS A 63 -1.32 23.08 -0.44
N ARG A 64 -1.95 22.20 0.33
CA ARG A 64 -2.98 22.50 1.32
C ARG A 64 -2.53 21.99 2.68
N GLU A 65 -2.32 22.88 3.61
CA GLU A 65 -1.90 22.54 4.96
C GLU A 65 -2.99 21.74 5.70
N THR A 66 -2.57 20.80 6.52
CA THR A 66 -3.40 19.98 7.41
C THR A 66 -2.86 20.04 8.83
N SER A 67 -3.42 19.24 9.75
CA SER A 67 -2.85 19.08 11.10
C SER A 67 -1.57 18.23 11.10
N GLY A 68 -1.34 17.45 10.04
CA GLY A 68 -0.15 16.62 9.81
C GLY A 68 0.59 17.04 8.55
N HIS A 69 0.80 16.09 7.61
CA HIS A 69 1.44 16.39 6.33
C HIS A 69 0.46 17.02 5.33
N PRO A 70 0.94 17.90 4.44
CA PRO A 70 0.05 18.64 3.54
C PRO A 70 -0.58 17.73 2.47
N MET A 71 -1.76 18.13 2.00
CA MET A 71 -2.40 17.57 0.80
C MET A 71 -1.98 18.34 -0.44
N VAL A 72 -1.86 17.65 -1.58
CA VAL A 72 -1.71 18.27 -2.89
C VAL A 72 -3.00 18.12 -3.65
N VAL A 73 -3.59 19.27 -4.05
CA VAL A 73 -4.84 19.30 -4.82
C VAL A 73 -4.58 20.02 -6.14
N ALA A 74 -4.94 19.38 -7.24
CA ALA A 74 -4.76 19.96 -8.55
C ALA A 74 -5.97 19.71 -9.46
N HIS A 75 -6.31 20.69 -10.28
CA HIS A 75 -7.45 20.63 -11.17
C HIS A 75 -7.10 21.12 -12.57
N THR A 76 -7.70 20.48 -13.58
CA THR A 76 -7.67 20.96 -14.96
C THR A 76 -8.94 20.57 -15.70
N GLY A 77 -9.15 21.22 -16.86
CA GLY A 77 -10.36 21.02 -17.66
C GLY A 77 -11.60 21.71 -17.08
N THR A 78 -12.59 21.96 -17.94
CA THR A 78 -13.81 22.71 -17.57
C THR A 78 -15.10 22.00 -17.98
N SER A 79 -14.99 20.91 -18.74
CA SER A 79 -16.15 20.23 -19.31
C SER A 79 -15.91 18.72 -19.42
N GLY A 80 -16.99 17.96 -19.60
CA GLY A 80 -16.94 16.50 -19.70
C GLY A 80 -17.05 15.79 -18.35
N LYS A 81 -16.81 14.49 -18.35
CA LYS A 81 -16.74 13.68 -17.13
C LYS A 81 -15.61 14.17 -16.23
N HIS A 82 -15.86 14.17 -14.94
CA HIS A 82 -14.88 14.56 -13.92
C HIS A 82 -14.28 13.32 -13.31
N ILE A 83 -12.98 13.12 -13.52
CA ILE A 83 -12.20 12.03 -12.95
C ILE A 83 -11.33 12.63 -11.85
N MET A 84 -11.33 12.01 -10.68
CA MET A 84 -10.38 12.29 -9.61
C MET A 84 -9.45 11.10 -9.48
N PHE A 85 -8.16 11.34 -9.51
CA PHE A 85 -7.14 10.36 -9.17
C PHE A 85 -6.60 10.66 -7.79
N TYR A 86 -6.57 9.63 -6.95
CA TYR A 86 -5.99 9.66 -5.62
C TYR A 86 -4.73 8.82 -5.59
N GLY A 87 -3.74 9.26 -4.83
CA GLY A 87 -2.52 8.55 -4.49
C GLY A 87 -1.84 9.19 -3.29
N HIS A 88 -0.74 8.61 -2.84
CA HIS A 88 0.05 9.17 -1.74
C HIS A 88 1.51 9.34 -2.13
N TYR A 89 2.16 10.34 -1.53
CA TYR A 89 3.56 10.67 -1.81
C TYR A 89 4.49 10.36 -0.65
N ASP A 90 3.94 10.00 0.51
CA ASP A 90 4.72 9.52 1.63
C ASP A 90 5.12 8.05 1.45
N VAL A 91 6.05 7.61 2.26
CA VAL A 91 6.64 6.27 2.17
C VAL A 91 6.94 5.71 3.55
N GLN A 92 6.98 4.38 3.65
CA GLN A 92 7.40 3.65 4.84
C GLN A 92 8.87 3.92 5.21
N PRO A 93 9.26 3.72 6.48
CA PRO A 93 10.65 3.66 6.90
C PRO A 93 11.47 2.64 6.11
N VAL A 94 12.77 2.80 6.13
CA VAL A 94 13.71 1.98 5.34
C VAL A 94 14.42 0.89 6.15
N ASP A 95 14.04 0.73 7.41
CA ASP A 95 14.64 -0.29 8.28
C ASP A 95 14.22 -1.72 7.87
N PRO A 96 15.15 -2.68 8.02
CA PRO A 96 16.55 -2.54 8.38
C PRO A 96 17.42 -2.10 7.19
N ILE A 97 18.19 -1.00 7.37
CA ILE A 97 18.99 -0.35 6.30
C ILE A 97 20.06 -1.27 5.71
N GLU A 98 20.56 -2.22 6.49
CA GLU A 98 21.59 -3.17 6.09
C GLU A 98 21.13 -4.21 5.06
N LEU A 99 19.83 -4.35 4.84
CA LEU A 99 19.29 -5.24 3.82
C LEU A 99 19.17 -4.58 2.43
N TRP A 100 19.42 -3.27 2.36
CA TRP A 100 19.38 -2.58 1.07
C TRP A 100 20.73 -2.73 0.34
N GLU A 101 20.69 -3.13 -0.93
CA GLU A 101 21.91 -3.23 -1.76
C GLU A 101 22.51 -1.86 -2.08
N LYS A 102 21.67 -0.83 -2.23
CA LYS A 102 22.04 0.58 -2.40
C LYS A 102 21.18 1.44 -1.48
N ALA A 103 21.56 2.71 -1.35
CA ALA A 103 20.79 3.64 -0.53
C ALA A 103 19.32 3.69 -0.99
N PRO A 104 18.33 3.56 -0.09
CA PRO A 104 16.91 3.44 -0.43
C PRO A 104 16.35 4.60 -1.25
N PHE A 105 16.92 5.78 -1.11
CA PHE A 105 16.55 7.00 -1.84
C PHE A 105 17.55 7.38 -2.95
N ASP A 106 18.35 6.43 -3.40
CA ASP A 106 19.19 6.52 -4.62
C ASP A 106 18.64 5.58 -5.71
N PRO A 107 17.58 5.99 -6.43
CA PRO A 107 16.88 5.14 -7.38
C PRO A 107 17.78 4.71 -8.53
N TYR A 108 17.67 3.47 -8.93
CA TYR A 108 18.40 2.93 -10.08
C TYR A 108 17.58 1.92 -10.88
N LEU A 109 17.93 1.78 -12.16
CA LEU A 109 17.44 0.72 -13.03
C LEU A 109 18.36 -0.50 -12.92
N ALA A 110 17.76 -1.67 -12.83
CA ALA A 110 18.46 -2.94 -13.00
C ALA A 110 17.68 -3.82 -13.97
N GLN A 111 18.41 -4.70 -14.65
CA GLN A 111 17.79 -5.68 -15.54
C GLN A 111 17.04 -6.71 -14.71
N GLY A 112 15.74 -6.83 -14.90
CA GLY A 112 14.92 -7.90 -14.39
C GLY A 112 14.73 -9.03 -15.40
N ASP A 113 14.01 -10.07 -15.02
CA ASP A 113 13.80 -11.26 -15.86
C ASP A 113 12.97 -10.95 -17.12
N ILE A 114 12.06 -10.00 -17.05
CA ILE A 114 11.11 -9.67 -18.13
C ILE A 114 11.33 -8.25 -18.67
N SER A 115 11.63 -7.30 -17.78
CA SER A 115 11.84 -5.89 -18.10
C SER A 115 12.81 -5.26 -17.12
N ASP A 116 13.28 -4.05 -17.41
CA ASP A 116 14.01 -3.25 -16.46
C ASP A 116 13.15 -2.96 -15.24
N VAL A 117 13.77 -3.00 -14.05
CA VAL A 117 13.13 -2.77 -12.76
C VAL A 117 13.75 -1.57 -12.07
N ILE A 118 12.92 -0.71 -11.51
CA ILE A 118 13.36 0.43 -10.68
C ILE A 118 13.41 -0.01 -9.22
N TYR A 119 14.57 0.14 -8.61
CA TYR A 119 14.78 -0.11 -7.18
C TYR A 119 14.91 1.20 -6.43
N ALA A 120 13.99 1.47 -5.52
CA ALA A 120 14.03 2.53 -4.52
C ALA A 120 12.87 2.40 -3.54
N ARG A 121 12.93 3.02 -2.36
CA ARG A 121 11.76 3.18 -1.49
C ARG A 121 10.72 4.07 -2.20
N GLY A 122 9.44 3.64 -2.22
CA GLY A 122 8.35 4.35 -2.90
C GLY A 122 8.22 4.05 -4.40
N ALA A 123 9.10 3.23 -5.01
CA ALA A 123 9.02 2.91 -6.43
C ALA A 123 7.77 2.11 -6.81
N ALA A 124 7.28 1.25 -5.90
CA ALA A 124 6.10 0.40 -6.08
C ALA A 124 4.96 0.72 -5.10
N ASP A 125 5.16 1.73 -4.22
CA ASP A 125 4.22 2.14 -3.18
C ASP A 125 4.52 3.57 -2.72
N ASP A 126 3.83 4.61 -3.16
CA ASP A 126 2.87 4.73 -4.30
C ASP A 126 3.37 5.76 -5.33
N LYS A 127 4.62 6.31 -5.14
CA LYS A 127 5.20 7.33 -6.04
C LYS A 127 5.29 6.85 -7.49
N GLY A 128 5.55 5.56 -7.70
CA GLY A 128 5.57 4.96 -9.04
C GLY A 128 4.21 5.03 -9.71
N GLN A 129 3.16 4.55 -9.05
CA GLN A 129 1.80 4.53 -9.56
C GLN A 129 1.26 5.96 -9.72
N LEU A 130 1.50 6.83 -8.74
CA LEU A 130 1.16 8.25 -8.82
C LEU A 130 1.77 8.91 -10.07
N MET A 131 3.04 8.65 -10.36
CA MET A 131 3.72 9.20 -11.54
C MET A 131 3.18 8.61 -12.85
N THR A 132 2.70 7.38 -12.90
CA THR A 132 2.10 6.83 -14.14
C THR A 132 0.91 7.65 -14.60
N PHE A 133 0.06 8.10 -13.68
CA PHE A 133 -1.09 8.92 -14.01
C PHE A 133 -0.69 10.36 -14.39
N ILE A 134 0.29 10.94 -13.71
CA ILE A 134 0.82 12.27 -14.05
C ILE A 134 1.43 12.24 -15.46
N GLU A 135 2.22 11.23 -15.80
CA GLU A 135 2.84 11.11 -17.12
C GLU A 135 1.82 10.83 -18.22
N ALA A 136 0.76 10.08 -17.94
CA ALA A 136 -0.36 9.94 -18.88
C ALA A 136 -1.04 11.29 -19.17
N CYS A 137 -1.25 12.12 -18.15
CA CYS A 137 -1.78 13.48 -18.31
C CYS A 137 -0.81 14.36 -19.11
N ARG A 138 0.50 14.27 -18.81
CA ARG A 138 1.56 15.00 -19.52
C ARG A 138 1.59 14.67 -21.00
N ALA A 139 1.59 13.38 -21.33
CA ALA A 139 1.59 12.91 -22.71
C ALA A 139 0.34 13.35 -23.47
N TRP A 140 -0.82 13.23 -22.82
CA TRP A 140 -2.08 13.67 -23.40
C TRP A 140 -2.08 15.18 -23.71
N GLN A 141 -1.62 15.98 -22.75
CA GLN A 141 -1.50 17.42 -22.90
C GLN A 141 -0.52 17.78 -24.02
N ALA A 142 0.62 17.11 -24.10
CA ALA A 142 1.63 17.35 -25.14
C ALA A 142 1.11 17.03 -26.55
N VAL A 143 0.35 15.93 -26.72
CA VAL A 143 -0.16 15.51 -28.03
C VAL A 143 -1.38 16.29 -28.46
N HIS A 144 -2.29 16.60 -27.54
CA HIS A 144 -3.61 17.15 -27.87
C HIS A 144 -3.83 18.60 -27.40
N GLY A 145 -2.89 19.18 -26.65
CA GLY A 145 -2.99 20.54 -26.11
C GLY A 145 -4.02 20.71 -24.99
N LYS A 146 -4.79 19.66 -24.67
CA LYS A 146 -5.80 19.66 -23.60
C LYS A 146 -6.12 18.25 -23.16
N LEU A 147 -6.54 18.07 -21.93
CA LEU A 147 -7.03 16.78 -21.42
C LEU A 147 -8.47 16.50 -21.89
N PRO A 148 -8.87 15.21 -21.94
CA PRO A 148 -10.15 14.78 -22.53
C PRO A 148 -11.38 15.06 -21.67
N GLY A 149 -11.21 15.56 -20.47
CA GLY A 149 -12.27 15.86 -19.51
C GLY A 149 -11.80 16.73 -18.37
N LYS A 150 -12.59 16.84 -17.32
CA LYS A 150 -12.14 17.38 -16.04
C LYS A 150 -11.30 16.33 -15.32
N ILE A 151 -10.12 16.74 -14.86
CA ILE A 151 -9.26 15.88 -14.05
C ILE A 151 -8.89 16.63 -12.78
N SER A 152 -9.07 15.96 -11.66
CA SER A 152 -8.54 16.39 -10.37
C SER A 152 -7.55 15.35 -9.88
N LEU A 153 -6.46 15.82 -9.30
CA LEU A 153 -5.46 15.01 -8.61
C LEU A 153 -5.53 15.39 -7.14
N PHE A 154 -5.56 14.38 -6.30
CA PHE A 154 -5.63 14.53 -4.86
C PHE A 154 -4.62 13.56 -4.24
N PHE A 155 -3.53 14.12 -3.71
CA PHE A 155 -2.45 13.34 -3.12
C PHE A 155 -2.29 13.68 -1.66
N GLU A 156 -2.14 12.66 -0.82
CA GLU A 156 -1.85 12.82 0.59
C GLU A 156 -0.40 12.45 0.94
N GLY A 157 0.02 12.83 2.14
CA GLY A 157 1.33 12.54 2.69
C GLY A 157 1.29 11.82 4.03
N GLU A 158 0.21 11.09 4.33
CA GLU A 158 -0.02 10.40 5.60
C GLU A 158 -0.61 8.99 5.44
N GLU A 159 -0.65 8.42 4.23
CA GLU A 159 -1.24 7.10 4.00
C GLU A 159 -0.56 6.05 4.88
N GLU A 160 0.76 6.07 4.89
CA GLU A 160 1.63 5.15 5.62
C GLU A 160 1.61 5.39 7.16
N SER A 161 0.93 6.43 7.61
CA SER A 161 0.68 6.76 9.01
C SER A 161 -0.81 6.79 9.38
N SER A 162 -1.64 6.04 8.63
CA SER A 162 -3.09 5.85 8.83
C SER A 162 -3.95 7.06 8.48
N SER A 163 -3.49 7.98 7.65
CA SER A 163 -4.26 9.09 7.04
C SER A 163 -5.08 9.92 8.03
N PRO A 164 -4.55 10.39 9.17
CA PRO A 164 -5.36 11.09 10.18
C PRO A 164 -5.98 12.39 9.66
N SER A 165 -5.35 13.05 8.70
CA SER A 165 -5.85 14.29 8.10
C SER A 165 -6.79 14.09 6.92
N LEU A 166 -6.87 12.89 6.32
CA LEU A 166 -7.61 12.61 5.08
C LEU A 166 -9.11 12.88 5.23
N VAL A 167 -9.77 12.22 6.18
CA VAL A 167 -11.22 12.33 6.36
C VAL A 167 -11.64 13.75 6.71
N PRO A 168 -11.03 14.45 7.69
CA PRO A 168 -11.34 15.85 7.99
C PRO A 168 -11.13 16.77 6.77
N PHE A 169 -10.05 16.57 6.01
CA PHE A 169 -9.79 17.36 4.81
C PHE A 169 -10.85 17.15 3.73
N MET A 170 -11.21 15.90 3.43
CA MET A 170 -12.24 15.57 2.45
C MET A 170 -13.62 16.14 2.85
N GLN A 171 -14.00 16.06 4.13
CA GLN A 171 -15.26 16.62 4.62
C GLN A 171 -15.29 18.14 4.43
N SER A 172 -14.20 18.82 4.75
CA SER A 172 -14.10 20.30 4.62
C SER A 172 -14.08 20.76 3.16
N ASN A 173 -13.60 19.93 2.23
CA ASN A 173 -13.42 20.24 0.82
C ASN A 173 -14.33 19.39 -0.10
N ALA A 174 -15.39 18.81 0.41
CA ALA A 174 -16.24 17.85 -0.30
C ALA A 174 -16.82 18.40 -1.62
N LYS A 175 -17.12 19.70 -1.70
CA LYS A 175 -17.63 20.33 -2.93
C LYS A 175 -16.55 20.42 -4.01
N GLU A 176 -15.32 20.73 -3.63
CA GLU A 176 -14.17 20.85 -4.54
C GLU A 176 -13.76 19.48 -5.07
N LEU A 177 -13.72 18.48 -4.19
CA LEU A 177 -13.25 17.12 -4.48
C LEU A 177 -14.32 16.25 -5.13
N LYS A 178 -15.57 16.71 -5.26
CA LYS A 178 -16.63 15.91 -5.88
C LYS A 178 -16.32 15.60 -7.32
N ALA A 179 -16.26 14.32 -7.67
CA ALA A 179 -16.02 13.82 -9.02
C ALA A 179 -17.08 12.78 -9.45
N ASP A 180 -17.17 12.48 -10.73
CA ASP A 180 -18.03 11.41 -11.25
C ASP A 180 -17.40 10.03 -11.06
N ILE A 181 -16.06 9.97 -11.08
CA ILE A 181 -15.27 8.73 -10.97
C ILE A 181 -14.05 9.03 -10.11
N GLY A 182 -13.81 8.21 -9.09
CA GLY A 182 -12.55 8.16 -8.35
C GLY A 182 -11.70 6.99 -8.86
N ILE A 183 -10.41 7.25 -9.07
CA ILE A 183 -9.41 6.24 -9.42
C ILE A 183 -8.37 6.24 -8.31
N ILE A 184 -8.13 5.07 -7.73
CA ILE A 184 -7.07 4.79 -6.76
C ILE A 184 -6.19 3.74 -7.40
N CYS A 185 -4.89 3.97 -7.47
CA CYS A 185 -3.96 3.10 -8.19
C CYS A 185 -2.84 2.55 -7.30
N ASP A 186 -3.03 2.60 -6.00
CA ASP A 186 -2.15 1.99 -5.02
C ASP A 186 -2.28 0.46 -5.07
N THR A 187 -1.77 -0.12 -6.15
CA THR A 187 -1.90 -1.53 -6.50
C THR A 187 -0.92 -1.91 -7.61
N GLY A 188 -0.72 -3.21 -7.80
CA GLY A 188 0.12 -3.75 -8.88
C GLY A 188 -0.69 -4.39 -10.01
N LEU A 189 0.01 -4.86 -11.01
CA LEU A 189 -0.53 -5.76 -12.02
C LEU A 189 -0.77 -7.15 -11.40
N PHE A 190 -1.71 -7.89 -11.96
CA PHE A 190 -1.83 -9.32 -11.67
C PHE A 190 -0.78 -10.09 -12.48
N GLY A 191 0.35 -10.41 -11.84
CA GLY A 191 1.52 -10.94 -12.55
C GLY A 191 2.15 -9.90 -13.50
N ASP A 192 3.14 -10.33 -14.27
CA ASP A 192 4.04 -9.42 -14.99
C ASP A 192 3.39 -8.61 -16.12
N ASN A 193 2.33 -9.16 -16.75
CA ASN A 193 1.70 -8.56 -17.93
C ASN A 193 0.18 -8.59 -17.93
N THR A 194 -0.45 -8.93 -16.81
CA THR A 194 -1.92 -9.01 -16.73
C THR A 194 -2.47 -7.80 -15.97
N PRO A 195 -3.13 -6.86 -16.66
CA PRO A 195 -3.77 -5.74 -15.98
C PRO A 195 -4.96 -6.25 -15.16
N GLY A 196 -5.11 -5.69 -13.96
CA GLY A 196 -6.18 -6.01 -13.03
C GLY A 196 -6.95 -4.77 -12.58
N ILE A 197 -8.21 -4.96 -12.22
CA ILE A 197 -9.02 -3.94 -11.54
C ILE A 197 -9.44 -4.52 -10.20
N VAL A 198 -8.95 -3.91 -9.12
CA VAL A 198 -9.39 -4.25 -7.77
C VAL A 198 -10.79 -3.69 -7.56
N THR A 199 -11.75 -4.56 -7.28
CA THR A 199 -13.15 -4.18 -7.13
C THR A 199 -13.63 -4.18 -5.69
N ARG A 200 -12.85 -4.76 -4.76
CA ARG A 200 -13.13 -4.85 -3.33
C ARG A 200 -11.84 -4.88 -2.54
N LEU A 201 -11.90 -4.41 -1.32
CA LEU A 201 -10.84 -4.53 -0.33
C LEU A 201 -11.37 -5.29 0.88
N ARG A 202 -10.47 -5.96 1.61
CA ARG A 202 -10.78 -6.51 2.92
C ARG A 202 -10.69 -5.38 3.95
N GLY A 203 -11.58 -5.40 4.95
CA GLY A 203 -11.45 -4.52 6.11
C GLY A 203 -10.25 -4.94 6.97
N LEU A 204 -9.79 -4.04 7.82
CA LEU A 204 -8.71 -4.28 8.77
C LEU A 204 -9.19 -3.97 10.19
N LEU A 205 -8.85 -4.85 11.12
CA LEU A 205 -8.94 -4.63 12.56
C LEU A 205 -7.59 -5.00 13.17
N SER A 206 -7.01 -4.11 13.96
CA SER A 206 -5.78 -4.37 14.72
C SER A 206 -6.10 -4.31 16.21
N GLU A 207 -5.69 -5.36 16.93
CA GLU A 207 -5.94 -5.49 18.37
C GLU A 207 -4.66 -5.87 19.10
N GLU A 208 -4.51 -5.40 20.32
CA GLU A 208 -3.45 -5.81 21.22
C GLU A 208 -4.02 -6.64 22.36
N LEU A 209 -3.50 -7.86 22.54
CA LEU A 209 -3.87 -8.75 23.64
C LEU A 209 -2.86 -8.66 24.78
N ILE A 210 -3.25 -8.09 25.91
CA ILE A 210 -2.39 -7.92 27.08
C ILE A 210 -2.78 -8.95 28.16
N ILE A 211 -1.84 -9.85 28.50
CA ILE A 211 -2.00 -10.80 29.60
C ILE A 211 -1.19 -10.31 30.81
N THR A 212 -1.89 -9.86 31.84
CA THR A 212 -1.27 -9.40 33.08
C THR A 212 -1.11 -10.56 34.06
N GLY A 213 0.07 -10.72 34.61
CA GLY A 213 0.44 -11.74 35.58
C GLY A 213 0.54 -11.22 37.04
N PRO A 214 1.41 -11.81 37.86
CA PRO A 214 1.68 -11.36 39.23
C PRO A 214 2.18 -9.91 39.29
N VAL A 215 2.04 -9.30 40.45
CA VAL A 215 2.38 -7.87 40.70
C VAL A 215 3.89 -7.54 40.62
N LYS A 216 4.72 -8.57 40.48
CA LYS A 216 6.19 -8.44 40.28
C LYS A 216 6.71 -9.68 39.58
N ASP A 217 7.91 -9.57 39.02
CA ASP A 217 8.61 -10.69 38.42
C ASP A 217 8.92 -11.78 39.45
N LEU A 218 8.78 -13.03 39.05
CA LEU A 218 8.92 -14.17 39.92
C LEU A 218 10.12 -15.05 39.53
N HIS A 219 10.88 -15.47 40.54
CA HIS A 219 11.94 -16.48 40.36
C HIS A 219 11.32 -17.83 40.02
N SER A 220 11.61 -18.38 38.84
CA SER A 220 11.03 -19.63 38.35
C SER A 220 11.35 -20.84 39.20
N GLY A 221 12.49 -20.90 39.88
CA GLY A 221 12.86 -21.94 40.82
C GLY A 221 12.00 -21.96 42.08
N MET A 222 11.35 -20.84 42.46
CA MET A 222 10.49 -20.75 43.64
C MET A 222 9.00 -20.80 43.28
N TYR A 223 8.62 -20.25 42.17
CA TYR A 223 7.22 -20.04 41.77
C TYR A 223 6.81 -20.79 40.50
N GLY A 224 7.77 -21.48 39.85
CA GLY A 224 7.50 -22.30 38.68
C GLY A 224 6.49 -23.41 39.00
N GLY A 225 5.51 -23.62 38.17
CA GLY A 225 4.45 -24.61 38.36
C GLY A 225 3.29 -24.18 39.26
N ILE A 226 3.49 -23.22 40.19
CA ILE A 226 2.42 -22.73 41.07
C ILE A 226 1.81 -21.40 40.57
N SER A 227 2.55 -20.65 39.77
CA SER A 227 2.05 -19.40 39.16
C SER A 227 1.70 -19.61 37.71
N ASN A 228 0.62 -18.97 37.25
CA ASN A 228 0.30 -18.88 35.83
C ASN A 228 1.27 -17.90 35.14
N ASN A 229 2.16 -18.46 34.32
CA ASN A 229 3.08 -17.66 33.50
C ASN A 229 2.33 -16.99 32.35
N PRO A 230 2.33 -15.63 32.25
CA PRO A 230 1.63 -14.90 31.20
C PRO A 230 2.00 -15.34 29.78
N ALA A 231 3.28 -15.63 29.53
CA ALA A 231 3.74 -16.12 28.22
C ALA A 231 3.09 -17.46 27.86
N ARG A 232 2.97 -18.38 28.84
CA ARG A 232 2.30 -19.67 28.63
C ARG A 232 0.79 -19.51 28.42
N VAL A 233 0.15 -18.57 29.10
CA VAL A 233 -1.28 -18.26 28.89
C VAL A 233 -1.47 -17.68 27.51
N LEU A 234 -0.67 -16.69 27.13
CA LEU A 234 -0.71 -16.05 25.79
C LEU A 234 -0.53 -17.12 24.69
N SER A 235 0.48 -18.00 24.79
CA SER A 235 0.70 -19.06 23.80
C SER A 235 -0.51 -19.97 23.62
N LYS A 236 -1.23 -20.28 24.70
CA LYS A 236 -2.47 -21.07 24.62
C LYS A 236 -3.59 -20.31 23.92
N VAL A 237 -3.74 -19.02 24.18
CA VAL A 237 -4.73 -18.18 23.50
C VAL A 237 -4.41 -18.13 22.02
N LEU A 238 -3.17 -17.79 21.65
CA LEU A 238 -2.75 -17.69 20.24
C LEU A 238 -2.95 -19.03 19.51
N THR A 239 -2.57 -20.15 20.12
CA THR A 239 -2.79 -21.48 19.52
C THR A 239 -4.28 -21.78 19.32
N SER A 240 -5.16 -21.24 20.18
CA SER A 240 -6.60 -21.47 20.07
C SER A 240 -7.30 -20.63 19.01
N LEU A 241 -6.61 -19.65 18.39
CA LEU A 241 -7.19 -18.81 17.33
C LEU A 241 -7.45 -19.58 16.04
N HIS A 242 -6.72 -20.67 15.80
CA HIS A 242 -6.87 -21.52 14.64
C HIS A 242 -7.02 -22.99 15.06
N ASN A 243 -7.80 -23.75 14.32
CA ASN A 243 -7.87 -25.20 14.48
C ASN A 243 -6.86 -25.91 13.58
N GLU A 244 -6.82 -27.25 13.64
CA GLU A 244 -5.91 -28.08 12.84
C GLU A 244 -6.10 -27.97 11.33
N SER A 245 -7.25 -27.51 10.85
CA SER A 245 -7.51 -27.25 9.43
C SER A 245 -7.19 -25.82 8.99
N GLY A 246 -6.57 -25.01 9.85
CA GLY A 246 -6.24 -23.61 9.57
C GLY A 246 -7.42 -22.64 9.68
N ARG A 247 -8.62 -23.13 10.05
CA ARG A 247 -9.82 -22.29 10.21
C ARG A 247 -9.76 -21.49 11.51
N ILE A 248 -10.11 -20.21 11.43
CA ILE A 248 -10.17 -19.31 12.59
C ILE A 248 -11.34 -19.71 13.49
N THR A 249 -11.09 -19.79 14.80
CA THR A 249 -12.03 -20.32 15.80
C THR A 249 -12.70 -19.24 16.66
N ILE A 250 -12.42 -17.97 16.39
CA ILE A 250 -13.03 -16.84 17.10
C ILE A 250 -14.55 -16.85 16.83
N PRO A 251 -15.40 -16.90 17.87
CA PRO A 251 -16.85 -16.88 17.67
C PRO A 251 -17.30 -15.64 16.90
N GLY A 252 -18.15 -15.82 15.88
CA GLY A 252 -18.65 -14.73 15.06
C GLY A 252 -17.67 -14.20 13.99
N PHE A 253 -16.46 -14.71 13.91
CA PHE A 253 -15.43 -14.20 12.98
C PHE A 253 -15.87 -14.25 11.51
N TYR A 254 -16.62 -15.24 11.12
CA TYR A 254 -17.13 -15.40 9.76
C TYR A 254 -18.55 -14.85 9.56
N ASP A 255 -19.15 -14.20 10.57
CA ASP A 255 -20.50 -13.68 10.44
C ASP A 255 -20.52 -12.53 9.42
N GLY A 256 -21.40 -12.64 8.43
CA GLY A 256 -21.49 -11.67 7.34
C GLY A 256 -20.45 -11.82 6.22
N VAL A 257 -19.52 -12.76 6.31
CA VAL A 257 -18.60 -13.08 5.20
C VAL A 257 -19.41 -13.68 4.05
N ALA A 258 -19.41 -13.00 2.92
CA ALA A 258 -20.12 -13.46 1.73
C ALA A 258 -19.41 -14.67 1.10
N CYS A 259 -20.16 -15.70 0.74
CA CYS A 259 -19.61 -16.78 -0.07
C CYS A 259 -19.12 -16.24 -1.41
N LEU A 260 -17.97 -16.73 -1.85
CA LEU A 260 -17.45 -16.41 -3.17
C LEU A 260 -18.42 -16.92 -4.26
N ASP A 261 -18.84 -16.03 -5.16
CA ASP A 261 -19.70 -16.40 -6.29
C ASP A 261 -18.98 -17.37 -7.24
N ASP A 262 -19.68 -18.42 -7.67
CA ASP A 262 -19.14 -19.46 -8.54
C ASP A 262 -18.60 -18.91 -9.87
N ASN A 263 -19.19 -17.83 -10.40
CA ASN A 263 -18.71 -17.22 -11.64
C ASN A 263 -17.39 -16.49 -11.41
N ILE A 264 -17.20 -15.85 -10.23
CA ILE A 264 -15.94 -15.22 -9.85
C ILE A 264 -14.88 -16.29 -9.64
N LYS A 265 -15.21 -17.38 -8.94
CA LYS A 265 -14.30 -18.51 -8.76
C LYS A 265 -13.81 -19.07 -10.09
N LYS A 266 -14.72 -19.32 -11.04
CA LYS A 266 -14.38 -19.76 -12.40
C LYS A 266 -13.56 -18.73 -13.19
N GLN A 267 -13.72 -17.44 -12.93
CA GLN A 267 -12.87 -16.40 -13.53
C GLN A 267 -11.45 -16.49 -12.98
N TRP A 268 -11.30 -16.66 -11.66
CA TRP A 268 -9.98 -16.80 -11.02
C TRP A 268 -9.25 -18.07 -11.47
N GLU A 269 -9.95 -19.19 -11.64
CA GLU A 269 -9.38 -20.43 -12.20
C GLU A 269 -8.77 -20.20 -13.60
N LYS A 270 -9.37 -19.30 -14.40
CA LYS A 270 -8.87 -18.98 -15.75
C LYS A 270 -7.67 -18.04 -15.77
N LEU A 271 -7.32 -17.42 -14.64
CA LEU A 271 -6.15 -16.54 -14.56
C LEU A 271 -4.83 -17.29 -14.69
N GLY A 272 -4.84 -18.62 -14.52
CA GLY A 272 -3.64 -19.43 -14.59
C GLY A 272 -2.64 -19.11 -13.48
N PHE A 273 -3.14 -18.71 -12.31
CA PHE A 273 -2.29 -18.36 -11.17
C PHE A 273 -1.46 -19.56 -10.72
N ASP A 274 -0.15 -19.44 -10.85
CA ASP A 274 0.81 -20.42 -10.37
C ASP A 274 1.14 -20.16 -8.89
N HIS A 275 0.41 -20.84 -8.00
CA HIS A 275 0.63 -20.69 -6.56
C HIS A 275 2.00 -21.22 -6.11
N ASN A 276 2.59 -22.20 -6.79
CA ASN A 276 3.92 -22.70 -6.44
C ASN A 276 4.99 -21.63 -6.73
N ASN A 277 4.92 -20.99 -7.90
CA ASN A 277 5.82 -19.90 -8.23
C ASN A 277 5.64 -18.72 -7.25
N PHE A 278 4.41 -18.35 -6.92
CA PHE A 278 4.11 -17.31 -5.95
C PHE A 278 4.70 -17.60 -4.55
N LEU A 279 4.56 -18.82 -4.06
CA LEU A 279 5.13 -19.26 -2.79
C LEU A 279 6.66 -19.33 -2.82
N ASN A 280 7.23 -19.84 -3.92
CA ASN A 280 8.68 -19.93 -4.09
C ASN A 280 9.40 -18.59 -4.05
N GLN A 281 8.75 -17.49 -4.52
CA GLN A 281 9.31 -16.14 -4.46
C GLN A 281 9.64 -15.68 -3.03
N VAL A 282 8.94 -16.23 -2.04
CA VAL A 282 9.16 -15.94 -0.61
C VAL A 282 9.71 -17.14 0.16
N GLY A 283 10.19 -18.16 -0.54
CA GLY A 283 10.82 -19.34 0.05
C GLY A 283 9.84 -20.33 0.71
N LEU A 284 8.55 -20.26 0.39
CA LEU A 284 7.55 -21.19 0.85
C LEU A 284 7.31 -22.29 -0.18
N SER A 285 7.01 -23.52 0.30
CA SER A 285 6.71 -24.69 -0.54
C SER A 285 5.25 -25.15 -0.46
N GLU A 286 4.51 -24.72 0.55
CA GLU A 286 3.15 -25.18 0.82
C GLU A 286 2.27 -24.03 1.34
N LEU A 287 0.97 -24.11 1.05
CA LEU A 287 -0.03 -23.22 1.62
C LEU A 287 -0.30 -23.59 3.07
N ALA A 288 -0.26 -22.62 3.96
CA ALA A 288 -0.48 -22.80 5.40
C ALA A 288 -1.88 -22.37 5.89
N GLY A 289 -2.74 -21.86 5.00
CA GLY A 289 -4.06 -21.36 5.37
C GLY A 289 -5.13 -22.44 5.54
N GLU A 290 -6.40 -22.04 5.48
CA GLU A 290 -7.55 -22.93 5.68
C GLU A 290 -7.57 -24.04 4.61
N GLN A 291 -7.65 -25.29 5.04
CA GLN A 291 -7.66 -26.46 4.16
C GLN A 291 -8.85 -26.43 3.20
N GLY A 292 -8.60 -26.80 1.94
CA GLY A 292 -9.61 -26.82 0.90
C GLY A 292 -9.86 -25.49 0.19
N LYS A 293 -9.11 -24.44 0.56
CA LYS A 293 -9.11 -23.13 -0.13
C LYS A 293 -7.90 -23.02 -1.06
N THR A 294 -8.09 -22.32 -2.16
CA THR A 294 -7.00 -21.92 -3.06
C THR A 294 -6.27 -20.70 -2.51
N ALA A 295 -5.04 -20.45 -2.97
CA ALA A 295 -4.29 -19.24 -2.60
C ALA A 295 -5.07 -17.95 -2.88
N LEU A 296 -5.70 -17.83 -4.05
CA LEU A 296 -6.50 -16.65 -4.40
C LEU A 296 -7.74 -16.48 -3.52
N GLU A 297 -8.42 -17.59 -3.14
CA GLU A 297 -9.53 -17.51 -2.19
C GLU A 297 -9.05 -16.95 -0.85
N MET A 298 -7.92 -17.43 -0.33
CA MET A 298 -7.35 -16.98 0.96
C MET A 298 -6.93 -15.51 0.90
N ILE A 299 -6.32 -15.06 -0.21
CA ILE A 299 -5.81 -13.69 -0.33
C ILE A 299 -6.94 -12.69 -0.61
N TRP A 300 -7.93 -13.05 -1.43
CA TRP A 300 -8.89 -12.09 -1.99
C TRP A 300 -10.30 -12.17 -1.42
N SER A 301 -10.72 -13.30 -0.83
CA SER A 301 -12.10 -13.48 -0.39
C SER A 301 -12.29 -13.91 1.05
N GLU A 302 -11.30 -14.56 1.64
CA GLU A 302 -11.42 -15.04 3.02
C GLU A 302 -10.82 -14.03 4.02
N PRO A 303 -11.40 -13.89 5.21
CA PRO A 303 -10.77 -13.13 6.29
C PRO A 303 -9.58 -13.91 6.85
N THR A 304 -8.59 -13.19 7.37
CA THR A 304 -7.39 -13.75 8.00
C THR A 304 -7.25 -13.23 9.43
N CYS A 305 -6.53 -13.95 10.28
CA CYS A 305 -6.17 -13.55 11.63
C CYS A 305 -4.69 -13.82 11.84
N GLU A 306 -3.89 -12.78 11.65
CA GLU A 306 -2.43 -12.86 11.70
C GLU A 306 -1.89 -12.37 13.04
N ILE A 307 -0.74 -12.93 13.44
CA ILE A 307 -0.02 -12.54 14.64
C ILE A 307 1.22 -11.76 14.23
N ASN A 308 1.14 -10.43 14.24
CA ASN A 308 2.20 -9.56 13.74
C ASN A 308 3.33 -9.31 14.74
N GLY A 309 3.14 -9.65 16.02
CA GLY A 309 4.16 -9.50 17.02
C GLY A 309 3.82 -10.19 18.34
N ILE A 310 4.83 -10.63 19.07
CA ILE A 310 4.72 -11.20 20.42
C ILE A 310 5.86 -10.63 21.26
N TRP A 311 5.49 -10.07 22.41
CA TRP A 311 6.46 -9.65 23.40
C TRP A 311 6.08 -10.22 24.77
N SER A 312 7.02 -10.81 25.49
CA SER A 312 6.79 -11.37 26.83
C SER A 312 8.09 -11.65 27.56
N GLY A 313 8.03 -11.55 28.88
CA GLY A 313 9.06 -12.00 29.81
C GLY A 313 10.28 -11.10 29.87
N TYR A 314 11.28 -11.59 30.59
CA TYR A 314 12.57 -10.96 30.80
C TYR A 314 13.66 -11.97 30.50
N THR A 315 14.54 -11.67 29.55
CA THR A 315 15.54 -12.62 29.02
C THR A 315 16.93 -12.49 29.63
N LEU A 316 17.16 -11.46 30.45
CA LEU A 316 18.42 -11.24 31.13
C LEU A 316 18.46 -12.00 32.46
N SER A 317 19.60 -11.94 33.19
CA SER A 317 19.82 -12.71 34.42
C SER A 317 18.76 -12.45 35.47
N LEU A 318 18.19 -13.53 36.05
CA LEU A 318 17.24 -13.49 37.15
C LEU A 318 17.84 -13.04 38.48
N ILE A 319 19.17 -12.83 38.57
CA ILE A 319 19.83 -12.36 39.78
C ILE A 319 19.40 -10.95 40.18
N HIS A 320 18.87 -10.17 39.25
CA HIS A 320 18.36 -8.83 39.51
C HIS A 320 16.94 -8.77 40.05
N ILE A 321 16.26 -9.90 40.17
CA ILE A 321 14.93 -10.02 40.73
C ILE A 321 15.03 -10.31 42.23
#